data_7b35c8afed59a535d1762301f1619fa8
#
_entry.id   7b35c8afed59a535d1762301f1619fa8
#
_cell.length_a   1.000
_cell.length_b   1.000
_cell.length_c   1.000
_cell.angle_alpha   90.00
_cell.angle_beta   90.00
_cell.angle_gamma   90.00
#
_symmetry.space_group_name_H-M   'P 1'
#
loop_
_entity.id
_entity.type
_entity.pdbx_description
1 polymer ?
#
loop_
_entity_poly.entity_id
_entity_poly.type
_entity_poly.pdbx_seq_one_letter_code
_entity_poly.pdbx_strand_id
1 'polypeptide(L)'
;MWAKAVEKAGTTDVDEVEQAMIGIAVPNLTGSIAVMNANHHLSKPVLIGEIQEDGQFEVVWETPDTVIGDAWSDFLPSSKNLMSDWTAPLRCGNFDVTTGKCSG
;
A
#
# COMPACT_ATOMS: atom_id res chain seq x y z
N MET A 1 -5.74 6.60 -10.61
CA MET A 1 -5.18 5.29 -11.00
C MET A 1 -6.23 4.40 -11.64
N TRP A 2 -7.35 4.11 -11.01
CA TRP A 2 -8.43 3.27 -11.54
C TRP A 2 -8.88 3.64 -12.96
N ALA A 3 -9.19 4.91 -13.24
CA ALA A 3 -9.63 5.35 -14.58
C ALA A 3 -8.61 4.98 -15.68
N LYS A 4 -7.32 5.18 -15.44
CA LYS A 4 -6.27 4.75 -16.38
C LYS A 4 -6.21 3.23 -16.56
N ALA A 5 -6.52 2.46 -15.51
CA ALA A 5 -6.57 1.01 -15.60
C ALA A 5 -7.76 0.54 -16.45
N VAL A 6 -8.93 1.16 -16.29
CA VAL A 6 -10.11 0.90 -17.12
C VAL A 6 -9.84 1.25 -18.59
N GLU A 7 -9.22 2.40 -18.87
CA GLU A 7 -8.82 2.78 -20.23
C GLU A 7 -7.85 1.75 -20.84
N LYS A 8 -6.89 1.27 -20.05
CA LYS A 8 -5.89 0.28 -20.48
C LYS A 8 -6.50 -1.11 -20.69
N ALA A 9 -7.42 -1.52 -19.80
CA ALA A 9 -8.13 -2.80 -19.90
C ALA A 9 -9.21 -2.80 -20.98
N GLY A 10 -9.80 -1.64 -21.30
CA GLY A 10 -10.94 -1.52 -22.21
C GLY A 10 -12.26 -2.06 -21.64
N THR A 11 -12.32 -2.32 -20.34
CA THR A 11 -13.46 -2.89 -19.61
C THR A 11 -13.50 -2.38 -18.18
N THR A 12 -14.65 -2.57 -17.51
CA THR A 12 -14.81 -2.32 -16.07
C THR A 12 -14.84 -3.62 -15.25
N ASP A 13 -14.54 -4.76 -15.87
CA ASP A 13 -14.39 -6.03 -15.17
C ASP A 13 -13.28 -5.91 -14.11
N VAL A 14 -13.57 -6.40 -12.89
CA VAL A 14 -12.70 -6.19 -11.73
C VAL A 14 -11.34 -6.83 -11.92
N ASP A 15 -11.33 -8.09 -12.35
CA ASP A 15 -10.09 -8.86 -12.47
C ASP A 15 -9.19 -8.29 -13.58
N GLU A 16 -9.78 -7.89 -14.71
CA GLU A 16 -9.05 -7.29 -15.82
C GLU A 16 -8.50 -5.90 -15.47
N VAL A 17 -9.28 -5.09 -14.76
CA VAL A 17 -8.86 -3.76 -14.29
C VAL A 17 -7.77 -3.87 -13.24
N GLU A 18 -7.86 -4.81 -12.31
CA GLU A 18 -6.85 -5.09 -11.29
C GLU A 18 -5.51 -5.44 -11.93
N GLN A 19 -5.50 -6.36 -12.89
CA GLN A 19 -4.29 -6.71 -13.63
C GLN A 19 -3.74 -5.54 -14.46
N ALA A 20 -4.62 -4.79 -15.12
CA ALA A 20 -4.22 -3.62 -15.89
C ALA A 20 -3.64 -2.50 -15.01
N MET A 21 -3.98 -2.45 -13.71
CA MET A 21 -3.50 -1.45 -12.77
C MET A 21 -2.01 -1.58 -12.48
N ILE A 22 -1.46 -2.80 -12.56
CA ILE A 22 -0.04 -3.05 -12.30
C ILE A 22 0.84 -2.25 -13.27
N GLY A 23 1.80 -1.53 -12.71
CA GLY A 23 2.72 -0.66 -13.43
C GLY A 23 2.15 0.71 -13.82
N ILE A 24 0.89 1.01 -13.50
CA ILE A 24 0.33 2.34 -13.77
C ILE A 24 0.97 3.37 -12.84
N ALA A 25 1.49 4.41 -13.45
CA ALA A 25 2.02 5.60 -12.80
C ALA A 25 1.00 6.75 -12.85
N VAL A 26 0.81 7.41 -11.72
CA VAL A 26 -0.06 8.60 -11.61
C VAL A 26 0.60 9.68 -10.77
N PRO A 27 0.31 10.95 -11.04
CA PRO A 27 0.69 12.03 -10.13
C PRO A 27 0.09 11.79 -8.74
N ASN A 28 0.92 11.99 -7.72
CA ASN A 28 0.50 11.98 -6.33
C ASN A 28 0.15 13.41 -5.88
N LEU A 29 -0.66 13.56 -4.84
CA LEU A 29 -1.03 14.85 -4.26
C LEU A 29 0.16 15.64 -3.70
N THR A 30 1.27 14.95 -3.40
CA THR A 30 2.53 15.55 -2.93
C THR A 30 3.45 16.04 -4.08
N GLY A 31 2.98 16.03 -5.32
CA GLY A 31 3.76 16.47 -6.49
C GLY A 31 4.68 15.41 -7.10
N SER A 32 4.78 14.25 -6.50
CA SER A 32 5.56 13.09 -6.98
C SER A 32 4.72 12.12 -7.81
N ILE A 33 5.34 11.03 -8.25
CA ILE A 33 4.68 9.94 -8.97
C ILE A 33 4.47 8.75 -8.03
N ALA A 34 3.25 8.20 -8.04
CA ALA A 34 2.94 6.92 -7.40
C ALA A 34 2.78 5.83 -8.46
N VAL A 35 3.39 4.66 -8.23
CA VAL A 35 3.35 3.53 -9.14
C VAL A 35 2.75 2.31 -8.44
N MET A 36 1.82 1.63 -9.10
CA MET A 36 1.25 0.38 -8.60
C MET A 36 2.21 -0.78 -8.83
N ASN A 37 2.59 -1.48 -7.78
CA ASN A 37 3.43 -2.68 -7.85
C ASN A 37 2.60 -3.95 -8.07
N ALA A 38 3.27 -5.04 -8.44
CA ALA A 38 2.64 -6.35 -8.63
C ALA A 38 2.04 -6.95 -7.34
N ASN A 39 2.49 -6.49 -6.17
CA ASN A 39 1.93 -6.84 -4.86
C ASN A 39 0.76 -5.93 -4.43
N HIS A 40 0.26 -5.10 -5.34
CA HIS A 40 -0.81 -4.12 -5.14
C HIS A 40 -0.52 -3.02 -4.10
N HIS A 41 0.75 -2.85 -3.73
CA HIS A 41 1.21 -1.70 -2.95
C HIS A 41 1.72 -0.59 -3.87
N LEU A 42 1.66 0.65 -3.37
CA LEU A 42 2.14 1.80 -4.13
C LEU A 42 3.59 2.11 -3.78
N SER A 43 4.43 2.25 -4.82
CA SER A 43 5.73 2.90 -4.69
C SER A 43 5.53 4.41 -4.77
N LYS A 44 6.04 5.13 -3.78
CA LYS A 44 5.99 6.59 -3.69
C LYS A 44 7.07 7.12 -2.75
N PRO A 45 7.44 8.41 -2.81
CA PRO A 45 8.28 9.02 -1.78
C PRO A 45 7.58 9.01 -0.42
N VAL A 46 8.39 8.99 0.64
CA VAL A 46 7.95 9.13 2.03
C VAL A 46 8.36 10.51 2.53
N LEU A 47 7.44 11.18 3.20
CA LEU A 47 7.62 12.52 3.75
C LEU A 47 7.58 12.47 5.28
N ILE A 48 8.41 13.29 5.91
CA ILE A 48 8.28 13.60 7.33
C ILE A 48 7.79 15.04 7.42
N GLY A 49 6.65 15.22 8.11
CA GLY A 49 6.06 16.53 8.34
C GLY A 49 6.12 16.93 9.81
N GLU A 50 6.43 18.18 10.06
CA GLU A 50 6.31 18.83 11.38
C GLU A 50 4.94 19.48 11.51
N ILE A 51 4.25 19.19 12.62
CA ILE A 51 2.93 19.77 12.90
C ILE A 51 3.11 21.24 13.26
N GLN A 52 2.37 22.12 12.58
CA GLN A 52 2.36 23.56 12.81
C GLN A 52 1.21 23.96 13.77
N GLU A 53 1.26 25.18 14.29
CA GLU A 53 0.25 25.71 15.24
C GLU A 53 -1.16 25.76 14.64
N ASP A 54 -1.28 25.89 13.32
CA ASP A 54 -2.55 25.90 12.58
C ASP A 54 -3.10 24.49 12.31
N GLY A 55 -2.40 23.44 12.75
CA GLY A 55 -2.77 22.04 12.55
C GLY A 55 -2.37 21.47 11.17
N GLN A 56 -1.68 22.23 10.35
CA GLN A 56 -1.11 21.76 9.09
C GLN A 56 0.26 21.12 9.31
N PHE A 57 0.80 20.49 8.26
CA PHE A 57 2.13 19.90 8.27
C PHE A 57 3.05 20.67 7.33
N GLU A 58 4.22 21.06 7.83
CA GLU A 58 5.34 21.46 7.00
C GLU A 58 6.25 20.28 6.72
N VAL A 59 6.56 20.01 5.45
CA VAL A 59 7.46 18.91 5.08
C VAL A 59 8.90 19.30 5.41
N VAL A 60 9.49 18.61 6.39
CA VAL A 60 10.86 18.86 6.85
C VAL A 60 11.88 17.87 6.26
N TRP A 61 11.40 16.76 5.72
CA TRP A 61 12.24 15.77 5.08
C TRP A 61 11.46 14.93 4.06
N GLU A 62 12.11 14.50 3.00
CA GLU A 62 11.58 13.62 1.97
C GLU A 62 12.64 12.58 1.59
N THR A 63 12.22 11.36 1.26
CA THR A 63 13.14 10.35 0.72
C THR A 63 13.71 10.85 -0.62
N PRO A 64 15.03 10.66 -0.87
CA PRO A 64 15.65 11.10 -2.13
C PRO A 64 15.07 10.39 -3.35
N ASP A 65 14.57 9.17 -3.16
CA ASP A 65 13.99 8.34 -4.20
C ASP A 65 12.65 7.74 -3.77
N THR A 66 11.95 7.15 -4.73
CA THR A 66 10.71 6.43 -4.50
C THR A 66 10.95 5.18 -3.67
N VAL A 67 10.23 5.04 -2.56
CA VAL A 67 10.23 3.85 -1.72
C VAL A 67 9.29 2.81 -2.33
N ILE A 68 9.79 1.61 -2.54
CA ILE A 68 9.00 0.49 -3.05
C ILE A 68 8.02 0.03 -1.96
N GLY A 69 6.74 -0.06 -2.33
CA GLY A 69 5.72 -0.60 -1.43
C GLY A 69 5.94 -2.08 -1.19
N ASP A 70 6.12 -2.46 0.08
CA ASP A 70 6.25 -3.85 0.51
C ASP A 70 5.08 -4.23 1.43
N ALA A 71 4.61 -5.46 1.30
CA ALA A 71 3.57 -6.02 2.16
C ALA A 71 4.13 -6.38 3.55
N TRP A 72 5.43 -6.65 3.63
CA TRP A 72 6.10 -7.20 4.81
C TRP A 72 7.34 -6.38 5.14
N SER A 73 7.41 -5.88 6.36
CA SER A 73 8.57 -5.12 6.82
C SER A 73 9.75 -6.04 7.10
N ASP A 74 10.92 -5.73 6.54
CA ASP A 74 12.17 -6.42 6.85
C ASP A 74 12.63 -6.23 8.30
N PHE A 75 12.17 -5.15 8.95
CA PHE A 75 12.44 -4.88 10.37
C PHE A 75 11.56 -5.71 11.31
N LEU A 76 10.54 -6.38 10.80
CA LEU A 76 9.60 -7.23 11.55
C LEU A 76 9.54 -8.62 10.92
N PRO A 77 10.54 -9.48 11.17
CA PRO A 77 10.63 -10.80 10.52
C PRO A 77 9.38 -11.68 10.72
N SER A 78 8.67 -11.50 11.83
CA SER A 78 7.41 -12.21 12.12
C SER A 78 6.23 -11.75 11.27
N SER A 79 6.31 -10.58 10.62
CA SER A 79 5.22 -10.02 9.83
C SER A 79 4.83 -10.91 8.64
N LYS A 80 5.78 -11.67 8.09
CA LYS A 80 5.53 -12.63 6.99
C LYS A 80 4.56 -13.75 7.34
N ASN A 81 4.38 -14.01 8.62
CA ASN A 81 3.48 -15.05 9.13
C ASN A 81 2.08 -14.49 9.48
N LEU A 82 1.90 -13.18 9.39
CA LEU A 82 0.62 -12.55 9.65
C LEU A 82 -0.23 -12.58 8.39
N MET A 83 -1.51 -12.92 8.57
CA MET A 83 -2.48 -12.84 7.50
C MET A 83 -2.96 -11.41 7.34
N SER A 84 -2.99 -10.90 6.10
CA SER A 84 -3.54 -9.58 5.79
C SER A 84 -5.07 -9.60 5.62
N ASP A 85 -5.72 -10.73 5.86
CA ASP A 85 -7.17 -10.88 5.81
C ASP A 85 -7.82 -10.24 7.05
N TRP A 86 -8.62 -9.22 6.82
CA TRP A 86 -9.39 -8.53 7.86
C TRP A 86 -10.41 -9.41 8.58
N THR A 87 -10.87 -10.47 7.94
CA THR A 87 -11.91 -11.32 8.54
C THR A 87 -11.37 -12.18 9.67
N ALA A 88 -10.15 -12.69 9.56
CA ALA A 88 -9.54 -13.53 10.56
C ALA A 88 -9.27 -12.79 11.88
N PRO A 89 -8.61 -11.61 11.92
CA PRO A 89 -8.43 -10.82 13.12
C PRO A 89 -9.74 -10.40 13.80
N LEU A 90 -10.77 -10.10 13.01
CA LEU A 90 -12.07 -9.70 13.54
C LEU A 90 -12.86 -10.84 14.18
N ARG A 91 -12.64 -12.07 13.73
CA ARG A 91 -13.34 -13.26 14.21
C ARG A 91 -12.66 -13.91 15.41
N CYS A 92 -11.35 -13.81 15.50
CA CYS A 92 -10.60 -14.63 16.45
C CYS A 92 -9.38 -13.95 17.06
N GLY A 93 -9.29 -12.64 17.01
CA GLY A 93 -8.10 -11.90 17.46
C GLY A 93 -6.93 -12.04 16.49
N ASN A 94 -5.79 -12.48 16.97
CA ASN A 94 -4.61 -12.66 16.12
C ASN A 94 -4.62 -14.06 15.48
N PHE A 95 -4.76 -14.10 14.16
CA PHE A 95 -4.64 -15.35 13.40
C PHE A 95 -3.18 -15.53 12.94
N ASP A 96 -2.59 -16.66 13.34
CA ASP A 96 -1.27 -17.07 12.85
C ASP A 96 -1.44 -18.00 11.64
N VAL A 97 -1.03 -17.52 10.48
CA VAL A 97 -1.14 -18.24 9.20
C VAL A 97 -0.28 -19.51 9.17
N THR A 98 0.81 -19.55 9.94
CA THR A 98 1.72 -20.71 10.00
C THR A 98 1.10 -21.87 10.77
N THR A 99 0.40 -21.57 11.86
CA THR A 99 -0.22 -22.57 12.73
C THR A 99 -1.69 -22.79 12.42
N GLY A 100 -2.33 -21.92 11.63
CA GLY A 100 -3.77 -21.93 11.36
C GLY A 100 -4.62 -21.67 12.60
N LYS A 101 -4.07 -21.06 13.65
CA LYS A 101 -4.73 -20.86 14.94
C LYS A 101 -4.88 -19.37 15.28
N CYS A 102 -5.93 -19.09 16.01
CA CYS A 102 -6.15 -17.79 16.63
C CYS A 102 -5.51 -17.78 18.02
N SER A 103 -4.73 -16.76 18.33
CA SER A 103 -4.26 -16.45 19.67
C SER A 103 -5.07 -15.26 20.17
N GLY A 104 -6.06 -15.50 20.98
CA GLY A 104 -6.85 -14.51 21.70
C GLY A 104 -6.45 -14.44 23.15
#